data_a39395a083d3aadc5dd34a1e096689a9
#
_entry.id   a39395a083d3aadc5dd34a1e096689a9
#
_cell.length_a   1.000
_cell.length_b   1.000
_cell.length_c   1.000
_cell.angle_alpha   90.00
_cell.angle_beta   90.00
_cell.angle_gamma   90.00
#
_symmetry.space_group_name_H-M   'P 1'
#
loop_
_entity.id
_entity.type
_entity.pdbx_description
1 polymer ?
#
loop_
_entity_poly.entity_id
_entity_poly.type
_entity_poly.pdbx_seq_one_letter_code
_entity_poly.pdbx_strand_id
1 'polypeptide(L)'
;IMGEVLEQFFILVGLLVCLVYLVKCVRFSKCIFLRFWKVLPRSFLKSMGQWAVITGAGAGIGKAYSFELARQGLNVVLISRTLEKLQATATEIERTTGSSVKIIQTDFTKDDIYEDIKEKLKGLEIGILVNNVGMLPDLLPRHFLNSPDEIQVFLGPI
;
A
#
# COMPACT_ATOMS: atom_id res chain seq x y z
N ILE A 1 -16.51 56.42 24.78
CA ILE A 1 -17.54 55.42 25.21
C ILE A 1 -18.04 54.57 24.03
N MET A 2 -18.44 55.17 22.88
CA MET A 2 -18.94 54.38 21.72
C MET A 2 -17.82 53.61 20.97
N GLY A 3 -16.60 54.13 20.93
CA GLY A 3 -15.43 53.49 20.36
C GLY A 3 -14.97 52.26 21.14
N GLU A 4 -14.95 52.33 22.45
CA GLU A 4 -14.56 51.23 23.34
C GLU A 4 -15.54 50.04 23.27
N VAL A 5 -16.82 50.32 23.18
CA VAL A 5 -17.84 49.26 23.01
C VAL A 5 -17.69 48.55 21.68
N LEU A 6 -17.39 49.30 20.62
CA LEU A 6 -17.18 48.73 19.30
C LEU A 6 -15.88 47.86 19.25
N GLU A 7 -14.82 48.34 19.89
CA GLU A 7 -13.57 47.60 20.02
C GLU A 7 -13.75 46.27 20.79
N GLN A 8 -14.44 46.33 21.93
CA GLN A 8 -14.76 45.14 22.72
C GLN A 8 -15.60 44.14 21.94
N PHE A 9 -16.58 44.64 21.16
CA PHE A 9 -17.41 43.79 20.28
C PHE A 9 -16.57 43.06 19.24
N PHE A 10 -15.63 43.74 18.54
CA PHE A 10 -14.77 43.09 17.55
C PHE A 10 -13.80 42.09 18.18
N ILE A 11 -13.27 42.39 19.38
CA ILE A 11 -12.43 41.46 20.13
C ILE A 11 -13.24 40.19 20.48
N LEU A 12 -14.47 40.31 20.94
CA LEU A 12 -15.32 39.19 21.33
C LEU A 12 -15.70 38.33 20.12
N VAL A 13 -16.02 38.96 18.98
CA VAL A 13 -16.27 38.25 17.72
C VAL A 13 -15.04 37.53 17.23
N GLY A 14 -13.86 38.18 17.29
CA GLY A 14 -12.57 37.56 16.93
C GLY A 14 -12.25 36.32 17.79
N LEU A 15 -12.45 36.43 19.11
CA LEU A 15 -12.26 35.31 20.03
C LEU A 15 -13.21 34.14 19.73
N LEU A 16 -14.48 34.44 19.44
CA LEU A 16 -15.48 33.42 19.08
C LEU A 16 -15.10 32.69 17.80
N VAL A 17 -14.67 33.41 16.77
CA VAL A 17 -14.19 32.83 15.51
C VAL A 17 -12.96 31.95 15.74
N CYS A 18 -11.97 32.43 16.50
CA CYS A 18 -10.78 31.65 16.86
C CYS A 18 -11.15 30.36 17.60
N LEU A 19 -12.07 30.44 18.55
CA LEU A 19 -12.55 29.26 19.30
C LEU A 19 -13.21 28.23 18.39
N VAL A 20 -14.05 28.65 17.45
CA VAL A 20 -14.71 27.76 16.48
C VAL A 20 -13.67 27.07 15.60
N TYR A 21 -12.66 27.78 15.10
CA TYR A 21 -11.60 27.19 14.31
C TYR A 21 -10.74 26.21 15.13
N LEU A 22 -10.41 26.54 16.36
CA LEU A 22 -9.66 25.69 17.27
C LEU A 22 -10.40 24.36 17.53
N VAL A 23 -11.71 24.42 17.79
CA VAL A 23 -12.54 23.22 17.96
C VAL A 23 -12.56 22.38 16.67
N LYS A 24 -12.69 23.01 15.49
CA LYS A 24 -12.61 22.30 14.21
C LYS A 24 -11.27 21.62 14.00
N CYS A 25 -10.15 22.29 14.29
CA CYS A 25 -8.80 21.72 14.19
C CYS A 25 -8.62 20.54 15.14
N VAL A 26 -9.08 20.63 16.39
CA VAL A 26 -8.97 19.53 17.36
C VAL A 26 -9.84 18.34 16.90
N ARG A 27 -11.04 18.56 16.40
CA ARG A 27 -11.92 17.49 15.87
C ARG A 27 -11.27 16.81 14.65
N PHE A 28 -10.69 17.60 13.75
CA PHE A 28 -10.00 17.10 12.56
C PHE A 28 -8.76 16.30 12.95
N SER A 29 -7.93 16.80 13.87
CA SER A 29 -6.75 16.09 14.40
C SER A 29 -7.13 14.78 15.07
N LYS A 30 -8.19 14.77 15.90
CA LYS A 30 -8.72 13.53 16.48
C LYS A 30 -9.20 12.54 15.42
N CYS A 31 -9.88 13.02 14.39
CA CYS A 31 -10.37 12.15 13.31
C CYS A 31 -9.19 11.49 12.56
N ILE A 32 -8.14 12.26 12.23
CA ILE A 32 -6.92 11.75 11.60
C ILE A 32 -6.23 10.75 12.54
N PHE A 33 -5.99 11.13 13.79
CA PHE A 33 -5.32 10.30 14.77
C PHE A 33 -6.04 8.96 14.99
N LEU A 34 -7.37 8.98 15.15
CA LEU A 34 -8.17 7.76 15.30
C LEU A 34 -8.19 6.90 14.03
N ARG A 35 -8.06 7.51 12.85
CA ARG A 35 -7.95 6.79 11.58
C ARG A 35 -6.61 6.09 11.41
N PHE A 36 -5.52 6.77 11.81
CA PHE A 36 -4.18 6.16 11.84
C PHE A 36 -4.03 5.11 12.93
N TRP A 37 -4.75 5.24 14.05
CA TRP A 37 -4.66 4.29 15.18
C TRP A 37 -5.58 3.08 15.06
N LYS A 38 -6.54 3.07 14.14
CA LYS A 38 -7.28 1.86 13.79
C LYS A 38 -6.39 0.93 12.96
N VAL A 39 -5.40 0.33 13.64
CA VAL A 39 -4.75 -0.87 13.12
C VAL A 39 -5.85 -1.89 12.88
N LEU A 40 -6.02 -2.35 11.64
CA LEU A 40 -6.97 -3.41 11.34
C LEU A 40 -6.68 -4.59 12.27
N PRO A 41 -7.69 -5.14 12.97
CA PRO A 41 -7.46 -6.29 13.84
C PRO A 41 -6.86 -7.44 13.01
N ARG A 42 -5.85 -8.11 13.54
CA ARG A 42 -5.23 -9.29 12.89
C ARG A 42 -6.27 -10.37 12.55
N SER A 43 -7.30 -10.49 13.37
CA SER A 43 -8.44 -11.37 13.12
C SER A 43 -9.21 -11.04 11.85
N PHE A 44 -9.36 -9.74 11.52
CA PHE A 44 -10.02 -9.31 10.29
C PHE A 44 -9.19 -9.66 9.04
N LEU A 45 -7.87 -9.46 9.07
CA LEU A 45 -7.01 -9.83 7.94
C LEU A 45 -7.05 -11.34 7.69
N LYS A 46 -6.98 -12.15 8.75
CA LYS A 46 -7.05 -13.61 8.66
C LYS A 46 -8.43 -14.14 8.22
N SER A 47 -9.50 -13.42 8.50
CA SER A 47 -10.85 -13.81 8.05
C SER A 47 -11.07 -13.64 6.54
N MET A 48 -10.26 -12.82 5.88
CA MET A 48 -10.28 -12.66 4.42
C MET A 48 -9.55 -13.79 3.69
N GLY A 49 -8.59 -14.46 4.34
CA GLY A 49 -7.76 -15.53 3.79
C GLY A 49 -6.41 -15.59 4.49
N GLN A 50 -5.76 -16.72 4.42
CA GLN A 50 -4.49 -16.95 5.13
C GLN A 50 -3.27 -16.45 4.37
N TRP A 51 -3.40 -16.17 3.08
CA TRP A 51 -2.31 -15.79 2.20
C TRP A 51 -2.46 -14.39 1.63
N ALA A 52 -1.34 -13.67 1.57
CA ALA A 52 -1.22 -12.42 0.83
C ALA A 52 -0.27 -12.61 -0.35
N VAL A 53 -0.67 -12.18 -1.54
CA VAL A 53 0.14 -12.23 -2.75
C VAL A 53 0.68 -10.85 -3.04
N ILE A 54 2.00 -10.72 -3.17
CA ILE A 54 2.66 -9.43 -3.42
C ILE A 54 3.52 -9.52 -4.68
N THR A 55 3.17 -8.71 -5.67
CA THR A 55 3.98 -8.58 -6.89
C THR A 55 5.04 -7.50 -6.71
N GLY A 56 6.20 -7.67 -7.36
CA GLY A 56 7.34 -6.77 -7.16
C GLY A 56 7.95 -6.85 -5.75
N ALA A 57 7.87 -8.02 -5.09
CA ALA A 57 8.22 -8.21 -3.69
C ALA A 57 9.74 -8.25 -3.41
N GLY A 58 10.59 -8.22 -4.44
CA GLY A 58 12.05 -8.37 -4.27
C GLY A 58 12.76 -7.15 -3.67
N ALA A 59 12.17 -5.96 -3.72
CA ALA A 59 12.79 -4.73 -3.22
C ALA A 59 11.74 -3.63 -2.95
N GLY A 60 12.16 -2.53 -2.32
CA GLY A 60 11.39 -1.30 -2.16
C GLY A 60 10.06 -1.50 -1.43
N ILE A 61 9.00 -0.93 -1.98
CA ILE A 61 7.66 -0.91 -1.39
C ILE A 61 7.09 -2.33 -1.26
N GLY A 62 7.21 -3.19 -2.29
CA GLY A 62 6.71 -4.57 -2.26
C GLY A 62 7.37 -5.40 -1.17
N LYS A 63 8.69 -5.27 -0.97
CA LYS A 63 9.41 -5.92 0.15
C LYS A 63 8.85 -5.45 1.50
N ALA A 64 8.65 -4.13 1.68
CA ALA A 64 8.11 -3.58 2.92
C ALA A 64 6.69 -4.09 3.23
N TYR A 65 5.81 -4.15 2.22
CA TYR A 65 4.47 -4.73 2.37
C TYR A 65 4.52 -6.20 2.76
N SER A 66 5.43 -6.98 2.16
CA SER A 66 5.59 -8.40 2.47
C SER A 66 5.92 -8.62 3.95
N PHE A 67 6.83 -7.83 4.50
CA PHE A 67 7.17 -7.88 5.92
C PHE A 67 6.01 -7.48 6.82
N GLU A 68 5.31 -6.40 6.47
CA GLU A 68 4.21 -5.92 7.30
C GLU A 68 3.06 -6.92 7.33
N LEU A 69 2.66 -7.49 6.19
CA LEU A 69 1.60 -8.50 6.13
C LEU A 69 1.98 -9.78 6.87
N ALA A 70 3.25 -10.21 6.77
CA ALA A 70 3.76 -11.33 7.53
C ALA A 70 3.75 -11.06 9.05
N ARG A 71 4.12 -9.86 9.50
CA ARG A 71 4.04 -9.44 10.91
C ARG A 71 2.60 -9.43 11.43
N GLN A 72 1.63 -9.18 10.54
CA GLN A 72 0.20 -9.28 10.87
C GLN A 72 -0.28 -10.74 10.95
N GLY A 73 0.60 -11.71 10.67
CA GLY A 73 0.35 -13.14 10.81
C GLY A 73 -0.24 -13.81 9.57
N LEU A 74 -0.11 -13.19 8.40
CA LEU A 74 -0.43 -13.79 7.11
C LEU A 74 0.78 -14.54 6.56
N ASN A 75 0.53 -15.62 5.83
CA ASN A 75 1.52 -16.20 4.92
C ASN A 75 1.64 -15.35 3.67
N VAL A 76 2.80 -15.31 3.03
CA VAL A 76 3.04 -14.43 1.90
C VAL A 76 3.53 -15.18 0.68
N VAL A 77 3.03 -14.80 -0.49
CA VAL A 77 3.54 -15.22 -1.79
C VAL A 77 4.29 -14.03 -2.40
N LEU A 78 5.58 -14.21 -2.63
CA LEU A 78 6.46 -13.20 -3.18
C LEU A 78 6.66 -13.45 -4.68
N ILE A 79 6.27 -12.50 -5.52
CA ILE A 79 6.39 -12.60 -6.98
C ILE A 79 7.30 -11.49 -7.49
N SER A 80 8.39 -11.84 -8.19
CA SER A 80 9.29 -10.88 -8.84
C SER A 80 10.22 -11.57 -9.85
N ARG A 81 10.96 -10.78 -10.64
CA ARG A 81 11.89 -11.28 -11.65
C ARG A 81 13.16 -11.88 -11.07
N THR A 82 13.68 -11.30 -10.00
CA THR A 82 15.01 -11.64 -9.46
C THR A 82 14.89 -12.65 -8.33
N LEU A 83 15.21 -13.90 -8.60
CA LEU A 83 15.08 -15.01 -7.65
C LEU A 83 15.92 -14.80 -6.38
N GLU A 84 17.16 -14.33 -6.50
CA GLU A 84 18.05 -14.10 -5.36
C GLU A 84 17.46 -13.11 -4.35
N LYS A 85 16.86 -12.01 -4.83
CA LYS A 85 16.20 -11.02 -3.97
C LYS A 85 14.98 -11.61 -3.28
N LEU A 86 14.22 -12.45 -3.97
CA LEU A 86 13.06 -13.13 -3.39
C LEU A 86 13.48 -14.11 -2.29
N GLN A 87 14.53 -14.90 -2.53
CA GLN A 87 15.06 -15.85 -1.55
C GLN A 87 15.59 -15.16 -0.30
N ALA A 88 16.36 -14.07 -0.47
CA ALA A 88 16.83 -13.27 0.65
C ALA A 88 15.68 -12.68 1.47
N THR A 89 14.67 -12.14 0.79
CA THR A 89 13.47 -11.57 1.44
C THR A 89 12.66 -12.66 2.16
N ALA A 90 12.49 -13.83 1.54
CA ALA A 90 11.76 -14.95 2.12
C ALA A 90 12.42 -15.46 3.41
N THR A 91 13.74 -15.72 3.35
CA THR A 91 14.51 -16.16 4.52
C THR A 91 14.41 -15.16 5.68
N GLU A 92 14.47 -13.87 5.38
CA GLU A 92 14.38 -12.82 6.38
C GLU A 92 12.96 -12.77 7.01
N ILE A 93 11.91 -12.92 6.20
CA ILE A 93 10.52 -12.96 6.68
C ILE A 93 10.28 -14.19 7.57
N GLU A 94 10.64 -15.37 7.11
CA GLU A 94 10.47 -16.61 7.87
C GLU A 94 11.18 -16.55 9.22
N ARG A 95 12.42 -16.06 9.22
CA ARG A 95 13.23 -15.90 10.43
C ARG A 95 12.63 -14.90 11.43
N THR A 96 12.06 -13.79 10.94
CA THR A 96 11.59 -12.68 11.82
C THR A 96 10.15 -12.79 12.23
N THR A 97 9.30 -13.45 11.43
CA THR A 97 7.85 -13.51 11.67
C THR A 97 7.32 -14.91 11.93
N GLY A 98 8.04 -15.94 11.48
CA GLY A 98 7.58 -17.34 11.51
C GLY A 98 6.48 -17.65 10.48
N SER A 99 6.16 -16.70 9.59
CA SER A 99 5.16 -16.90 8.52
C SER A 99 5.73 -17.76 7.40
N SER A 100 4.88 -18.58 6.79
CA SER A 100 5.27 -19.35 5.58
C SER A 100 5.40 -18.42 4.37
N VAL A 101 6.47 -18.64 3.59
CA VAL A 101 6.73 -17.84 2.38
C VAL A 101 6.76 -18.75 1.16
N LYS A 102 6.05 -18.37 0.10
CA LYS A 102 6.10 -19.01 -1.21
C LYS A 102 6.71 -18.05 -2.23
N ILE A 103 7.63 -18.53 -3.02
CA ILE A 103 8.32 -17.73 -4.05
C ILE A 103 7.82 -18.13 -5.42
N ILE A 104 7.48 -17.15 -6.24
CA ILE A 104 7.18 -17.32 -7.67
C ILE A 104 8.06 -16.36 -8.45
N GLN A 105 9.04 -16.92 -9.17
CA GLN A 105 9.84 -16.12 -10.08
C GLN A 105 9.08 -15.91 -11.38
N THR A 106 8.80 -14.66 -11.72
CA THR A 106 8.03 -14.30 -12.91
C THR A 106 8.44 -12.94 -13.44
N ASP A 107 8.49 -12.83 -14.76
CA ASP A 107 8.72 -11.58 -15.46
C ASP A 107 7.41 -11.09 -16.08
N PHE A 108 6.85 -10.03 -15.52
CA PHE A 108 5.58 -9.43 -15.96
C PHE A 108 5.66 -8.71 -17.31
N THR A 109 6.79 -8.73 -17.98
CA THR A 109 6.91 -8.28 -19.39
C THR A 109 6.47 -9.34 -20.39
N LYS A 110 6.20 -10.57 -19.93
CA LYS A 110 5.79 -11.70 -20.77
C LYS A 110 4.30 -11.95 -20.66
N ASP A 111 3.66 -12.35 -21.75
CA ASP A 111 2.20 -12.53 -21.81
C ASP A 111 1.73 -13.91 -21.30
N ASP A 112 2.59 -14.91 -21.32
CA ASP A 112 2.26 -16.32 -21.01
C ASP A 112 2.43 -16.73 -19.55
N ILE A 113 2.53 -15.73 -18.65
CA ILE A 113 2.86 -15.97 -17.23
C ILE A 113 1.64 -16.35 -16.36
N TYR A 114 0.44 -16.01 -16.79
CA TYR A 114 -0.74 -16.05 -15.93
C TYR A 114 -1.18 -17.46 -15.57
N GLU A 115 -1.06 -18.42 -16.50
CA GLU A 115 -1.43 -19.82 -16.22
C GLU A 115 -0.45 -20.47 -15.22
N ASP A 116 0.86 -20.19 -15.31
CA ASP A 116 1.87 -20.65 -14.36
C ASP A 116 1.64 -20.07 -12.96
N ILE A 117 1.34 -18.77 -12.88
CA ILE A 117 1.01 -18.10 -11.60
C ILE A 117 -0.24 -18.73 -11.01
N LYS A 118 -1.30 -18.89 -11.80
CA LYS A 118 -2.58 -19.47 -11.38
C LYS A 118 -2.42 -20.88 -10.83
N GLU A 119 -1.65 -21.73 -11.52
CA GLU A 119 -1.38 -23.09 -11.06
C GLU A 119 -0.60 -23.08 -9.73
N LYS A 120 0.42 -22.23 -9.61
CA LYS A 120 1.19 -22.08 -8.36
C LYS A 120 0.40 -21.51 -7.20
N LEU A 121 -0.64 -20.72 -7.46
CA LEU A 121 -1.53 -20.15 -6.43
C LEU A 121 -2.70 -21.08 -6.08
N LYS A 122 -2.91 -22.16 -6.84
CA LYS A 122 -4.01 -23.08 -6.62
C LYS A 122 -3.99 -23.70 -5.22
N GLY A 123 -5.13 -23.71 -4.56
CA GLY A 123 -5.29 -24.27 -3.21
C GLY A 123 -4.88 -23.31 -2.08
N LEU A 124 -4.44 -22.08 -2.39
CA LEU A 124 -4.17 -21.08 -1.37
C LEU A 124 -5.41 -20.21 -1.11
N GLU A 125 -5.76 -20.01 0.16
CA GLU A 125 -6.80 -19.07 0.58
C GLU A 125 -6.24 -17.64 0.55
N ILE A 126 -6.34 -16.99 -0.61
CA ILE A 126 -5.79 -15.65 -0.83
C ILE A 126 -6.79 -14.61 -0.36
N GLY A 127 -6.43 -13.85 0.69
CA GLY A 127 -7.23 -12.75 1.21
C GLY A 127 -6.78 -11.37 0.73
N ILE A 128 -5.51 -11.22 0.34
CA ILE A 128 -4.93 -9.93 -0.05
C ILE A 128 -4.10 -10.09 -1.32
N LEU A 129 -4.30 -9.18 -2.27
CA LEU A 129 -3.46 -9.03 -3.45
C LEU A 129 -2.88 -7.62 -3.48
N VAL A 130 -1.56 -7.51 -3.53
CA VAL A 130 -0.82 -6.26 -3.67
C VAL A 130 -0.18 -6.20 -5.06
N ASN A 131 -0.82 -5.48 -5.97
CA ASN A 131 -0.26 -5.18 -7.29
C ASN A 131 0.73 -4.02 -7.17
N ASN A 132 2.03 -4.35 -7.13
CA ASN A 132 3.10 -3.37 -6.91
C ASN A 132 4.18 -3.42 -8.01
N VAL A 133 3.96 -4.17 -9.07
CA VAL A 133 4.87 -4.11 -10.23
C VAL A 133 4.62 -2.82 -10.99
N GLY A 134 5.68 -2.03 -11.16
CA GLY A 134 5.71 -0.88 -12.04
C GLY A 134 6.86 -1.03 -13.04
N MET A 135 6.63 -0.67 -14.28
CA MET A 135 7.68 -0.56 -15.29
C MET A 135 7.69 0.86 -15.84
N LEU A 136 8.89 1.41 -15.94
CA LEU A 136 9.11 2.65 -16.69
C LEU A 136 9.69 2.25 -18.05
N PRO A 137 9.06 2.61 -19.15
CA PRO A 137 9.56 2.31 -20.48
C PRO A 137 10.90 3.01 -20.76
N ASP A 138 11.13 4.17 -20.17
CA ASP A 138 12.34 4.96 -20.31
C ASP A 138 12.82 5.55 -18.98
N LEU A 139 14.15 5.71 -18.84
CA LEU A 139 14.79 6.39 -17.72
C LEU A 139 14.52 7.91 -17.67
N LEU A 140 14.06 8.50 -18.78
CA LEU A 140 13.75 9.92 -18.90
C LEU A 140 12.24 10.13 -19.11
N PRO A 141 11.64 11.15 -18.48
CA PRO A 141 10.25 11.49 -18.73
C PRO A 141 10.04 11.84 -20.21
N ARG A 142 9.21 11.06 -20.91
CA ARG A 142 8.74 11.36 -22.27
C ARG A 142 7.31 11.85 -22.26
N HIS A 143 6.93 12.61 -23.28
CA HIS A 143 5.53 12.94 -23.51
C HIS A 143 4.74 11.65 -23.81
N PHE A 144 3.67 11.42 -23.08
CA PHE A 144 2.79 10.25 -23.18
C PHE A 144 2.32 9.95 -24.62
N LEU A 145 2.09 11.01 -25.41
CA LEU A 145 1.61 10.88 -26.78
C LEU A 145 2.68 10.45 -27.82
N ASN A 146 3.94 10.40 -27.41
CA ASN A 146 5.05 10.05 -28.32
C ASN A 146 5.43 8.56 -28.28
N SER A 147 4.71 7.73 -27.54
CA SER A 147 4.98 6.28 -27.40
C SER A 147 3.68 5.46 -27.55
N PRO A 148 3.09 5.43 -28.77
CA PRO A 148 1.82 4.72 -28.98
C PRO A 148 1.91 3.21 -28.74
N ASP A 149 3.05 2.57 -28.99
CA ASP A 149 3.22 1.13 -28.84
C ASP A 149 3.45 0.68 -27.38
N GLU A 150 3.91 1.58 -26.52
CA GLU A 150 4.18 1.29 -25.11
C GLU A 150 2.93 1.41 -24.23
N ILE A 151 1.89 2.09 -24.70
CA ILE A 151 0.61 2.25 -23.98
C ILE A 151 -0.06 0.88 -23.78
N GLN A 152 0.07 -0.05 -24.73
CA GLN A 152 -0.47 -1.40 -24.58
C GLN A 152 0.23 -2.20 -23.49
N VAL A 153 1.53 -2.01 -23.27
CA VAL A 153 2.27 -2.64 -22.18
C VAL A 153 1.85 -2.08 -20.82
N PHE A 154 1.49 -0.79 -20.74
CA PHE A 154 1.01 -0.15 -19.52
C PHE A 154 -0.44 -0.51 -19.16
N LEU A 155 -1.28 -0.73 -20.17
CA LEU A 155 -2.69 -1.09 -20.07
C LEU A 155 -2.92 -2.58 -20.30
N GLY A 156 -1.88 -3.40 -20.20
CA GLY A 156 -1.98 -4.85 -20.37
C GLY A 156 -3.26 -5.39 -19.74
N PRO A 157 -3.83 -6.49 -20.23
CA PRO A 157 -5.18 -6.92 -19.89
C PRO A 157 -5.35 -7.03 -18.37
N ILE A 158 -6.19 -6.10 -17.86
CA ILE A 158 -6.66 -6.08 -16.48
C ILE A 158 -7.62 -7.26 -16.30
#